data_ac1879589fc5769e003d9a8169e423d7
#
_entry.id   ac1879589fc5769e003d9a8169e423d7
#
_cell.length_a   1.000
_cell.length_b   1.000
_cell.length_c   1.000
_cell.angle_alpha   90.00
_cell.angle_beta   90.00
_cell.angle_gamma   90.00
#
_symmetry.space_group_name_H-M   'P 1'
#
loop_
_entity.id
_entity.type
_entity.pdbx_description
1 polymer ?
#
loop_
_entity_poly.entity_id
_entity_poly.type
_entity_poly.pdbx_seq_one_letter_code
_entity_poly.pdbx_strand_id
1 'polypeptide(L)'
;LILGLALYTALFSSCVYEDLSKCSRMFMLQPRYLLHTGEGDRFGEAVHHIDVYAFDSLGIYRKMFRDEGAQLKNGYRMAVDLPEGKWTFLCLGGKVHDYEVGIFKTGLPQQFSSGISPGITTLSDFRVKADFEQKENLGYSLGELFFGRLDSVEITADNGGTGVIDLMKNTNKIEVRVKGIVDGSSARITSDNGQI
;
A
#
# COMPACT_ATOMS: atom_id res chain seq x y z
N LEU A 1 61.31 -17.02 -21.49
CA LEU A 1 60.36 -15.85 -21.58
C LEU A 1 58.97 -16.29 -22.05
N ILE A 2 58.85 -17.24 -22.97
CA ILE A 2 57.56 -17.72 -23.54
C ILE A 2 56.74 -18.53 -22.51
N LEU A 3 57.40 -19.28 -21.61
CA LEU A 3 56.73 -20.08 -20.59
C LEU A 3 56.05 -19.21 -19.49
N GLY A 4 56.66 -18.06 -19.20
CA GLY A 4 56.08 -17.09 -18.21
C GLY A 4 54.82 -16.38 -18.71
N LEU A 5 54.71 -16.15 -20.02
CA LEU A 5 53.56 -15.47 -20.61
C LEU A 5 52.33 -16.39 -20.68
N ALA A 6 52.52 -17.71 -20.90
CA ALA A 6 51.43 -18.67 -20.91
C ALA A 6 50.83 -18.90 -19.53
N LEU A 7 51.61 -18.79 -18.46
CA LEU A 7 51.10 -18.92 -17.09
C LEU A 7 50.31 -17.68 -16.64
N TYR A 8 50.63 -16.50 -17.18
CA TYR A 8 49.91 -15.24 -16.84
C TYR A 8 48.53 -15.16 -17.45
N THR A 9 48.28 -15.76 -18.62
CA THR A 9 46.98 -15.77 -19.26
C THR A 9 45.98 -16.75 -18.62
N ALA A 10 46.48 -17.80 -17.93
CA ALA A 10 45.60 -18.77 -17.23
C ALA A 10 44.99 -18.23 -15.93
N LEU A 11 45.50 -17.12 -15.40
CA LEU A 11 44.98 -16.54 -14.15
C LEU A 11 43.78 -15.59 -14.36
N PHE A 12 43.47 -15.22 -15.60
CA PHE A 12 42.35 -14.33 -15.91
C PHE A 12 41.08 -15.04 -16.44
N SER A 13 41.09 -16.36 -16.56
CA SER A 13 39.88 -17.10 -16.92
C SER A 13 39.15 -17.64 -15.69
N SER A 14 39.10 -16.87 -14.60
CA SER A 14 38.08 -17.05 -13.58
C SER A 14 36.77 -16.49 -14.15
N CYS A 15 36.10 -17.25 -15.01
CA CYS A 15 34.71 -17.08 -15.25
C CYS A 15 34.00 -17.31 -13.91
N VAL A 16 33.68 -16.23 -13.21
CA VAL A 16 32.66 -16.27 -12.17
C VAL A 16 31.38 -16.60 -12.89
N TYR A 17 31.07 -17.90 -12.96
CA TYR A 17 29.75 -18.38 -13.33
C TYR A 17 28.87 -18.02 -12.13
N GLU A 18 28.36 -16.77 -12.12
CA GLU A 18 27.25 -16.44 -11.23
C GLU A 18 26.10 -17.31 -11.71
N ASP A 19 25.73 -18.26 -10.88
CA ASP A 19 24.52 -19.06 -11.07
C ASP A 19 23.31 -18.15 -10.89
N LEU A 20 22.93 -17.48 -11.97
CA LEU A 20 21.76 -16.59 -12.03
C LEU A 20 20.45 -17.36 -11.82
N SER A 21 20.47 -18.70 -11.77
CA SER A 21 19.28 -19.51 -11.45
C SER A 21 18.82 -19.31 -10.01
N LYS A 22 19.72 -18.81 -9.13
CA LYS A 22 19.38 -18.43 -7.74
C LYS A 22 19.00 -16.97 -7.57
N CYS A 23 19.01 -16.15 -8.60
CA CYS A 23 18.37 -14.85 -8.57
C CYS A 23 16.86 -15.07 -8.51
N SER A 24 16.34 -15.21 -7.30
CA SER A 24 14.90 -15.18 -7.04
C SER A 24 14.33 -13.97 -7.77
N ARG A 25 13.52 -14.20 -8.81
CA ARG A 25 12.82 -13.12 -9.49
C ARG A 25 11.79 -12.59 -8.52
N MET A 26 12.02 -11.37 -8.00
CA MET A 26 11.10 -10.74 -7.07
C MET A 26 9.74 -10.59 -7.73
N PHE A 27 8.69 -10.88 -6.97
CA PHE A 27 7.34 -10.60 -7.39
C PHE A 27 7.10 -9.09 -7.40
N MET A 28 6.44 -8.59 -8.44
CA MET A 28 6.19 -7.16 -8.62
C MET A 28 4.71 -6.85 -8.40
N LEU A 29 4.40 -5.90 -7.53
CA LEU A 29 3.06 -5.35 -7.40
C LEU A 29 2.96 -4.07 -8.21
N GLN A 30 1.93 -3.98 -9.04
CA GLN A 30 1.61 -2.80 -9.83
C GLN A 30 0.29 -2.20 -9.34
N PRO A 31 0.33 -1.19 -8.46
CA PRO A 31 -0.86 -0.42 -8.13
C PRO A 31 -1.25 0.47 -9.30
N ARG A 32 -2.54 0.63 -9.52
CA ARG A 32 -3.10 1.56 -10.50
C ARG A 32 -4.40 2.15 -10.00
N TYR A 33 -4.71 3.35 -10.44
CA TYR A 33 -5.94 4.04 -10.13
C TYR A 33 -6.69 4.37 -11.42
N LEU A 34 -7.77 3.62 -11.67
CA LEU A 34 -8.63 3.80 -12.84
C LEU A 34 -9.88 4.57 -12.42
N LEU A 35 -10.06 5.76 -12.97
CA LEU A 35 -11.35 6.43 -12.92
C LEU A 35 -12.34 5.66 -13.80
N HIS A 36 -13.60 5.54 -13.37
CA HIS A 36 -14.67 4.88 -14.14
C HIS A 36 -14.98 5.56 -15.50
N THR A 37 -14.29 6.64 -15.82
CA THR A 37 -14.49 7.47 -17.02
C THR A 37 -13.69 7.03 -18.23
N GLY A 38 -12.90 5.95 -18.15
CA GLY A 38 -12.09 5.48 -19.28
C GLY A 38 -10.83 6.32 -19.56
N GLU A 39 -10.44 7.21 -18.68
CA GLU A 39 -9.29 8.12 -18.84
C GLU A 39 -7.90 7.48 -18.64
N GLY A 40 -7.85 6.17 -18.40
CA GLY A 40 -6.59 5.45 -18.17
C GLY A 40 -6.12 5.50 -16.71
N ASP A 41 -4.86 5.10 -16.47
CA ASP A 41 -4.27 5.03 -15.13
C ASP A 41 -3.83 6.41 -14.66
N ARG A 42 -4.37 6.86 -13.53
CA ARG A 42 -4.06 8.15 -12.89
C ARG A 42 -3.31 7.99 -11.57
N PHE A 43 -2.71 6.83 -11.35
CA PHE A 43 -1.98 6.54 -10.12
C PHE A 43 -0.92 7.59 -9.81
N GLY A 44 -0.06 7.92 -10.78
CA GLY A 44 1.04 8.86 -10.57
C GLY A 44 0.61 10.31 -10.31
N GLU A 45 -0.64 10.67 -10.62
CA GLU A 45 -1.18 12.00 -10.34
C GLU A 45 -1.83 12.08 -8.97
N ALA A 46 -2.41 10.96 -8.51
CA ALA A 46 -3.25 10.92 -7.31
C ALA A 46 -2.54 10.38 -6.08
N VAL A 47 -1.56 9.47 -6.25
CA VAL A 47 -0.95 8.72 -5.15
C VAL A 47 0.53 9.09 -5.03
N HIS A 48 0.89 9.74 -3.93
CA HIS A 48 2.28 10.15 -3.63
C HIS A 48 2.90 9.41 -2.45
N HIS A 49 2.13 8.54 -1.82
CA HIS A 49 2.56 7.63 -0.76
C HIS A 49 1.75 6.35 -0.86
N ILE A 50 2.40 5.21 -0.64
CA ILE A 50 1.78 3.90 -0.72
C ILE A 50 2.31 2.97 0.37
N ASP A 51 1.40 2.33 1.09
CA ASP A 51 1.67 1.25 2.04
C ASP A 51 0.99 -0.03 1.56
N VAL A 52 1.76 -1.10 1.45
CA VAL A 52 1.25 -2.42 1.06
C VAL A 52 1.47 -3.40 2.20
N TYR A 53 0.40 -3.99 2.70
CA TYR A 53 0.39 -4.95 3.79
C TYR A 53 0.20 -6.35 3.23
N ALA A 54 1.14 -7.25 3.53
CA ALA A 54 1.14 -8.64 3.06
C ALA A 54 0.63 -9.58 4.16
N PHE A 55 -0.36 -10.39 3.81
CA PHE A 55 -0.95 -11.42 4.66
C PHE A 55 -0.72 -12.78 4.01
N ASP A 56 -0.36 -13.77 4.80
CA ASP A 56 -0.15 -15.15 4.33
C ASP A 56 -1.46 -15.89 4.03
N SER A 57 -1.37 -17.16 3.67
CA SER A 57 -2.51 -18.03 3.33
C SER A 57 -3.49 -18.24 4.49
N LEU A 58 -3.07 -18.00 5.73
CA LEU A 58 -3.91 -18.04 6.93
C LEU A 58 -4.52 -16.68 7.25
N GLY A 59 -4.24 -15.66 6.43
CA GLY A 59 -4.67 -14.29 6.67
C GLY A 59 -3.90 -13.61 7.81
N ILE A 60 -2.71 -14.07 8.16
CA ILE A 60 -1.88 -13.46 9.19
C ILE A 60 -0.97 -12.40 8.54
N TYR A 61 -0.97 -11.19 9.11
CA TYR A 61 -0.07 -10.11 8.68
C TYR A 61 1.39 -10.51 8.87
N ARG A 62 2.21 -10.32 7.85
CA ARG A 62 3.62 -10.70 7.88
C ARG A 62 4.56 -9.54 7.66
N LYS A 63 4.30 -8.69 6.69
CA LYS A 63 5.22 -7.62 6.30
C LYS A 63 4.47 -6.43 5.68
N MET A 64 5.05 -5.25 5.86
CA MET A 64 4.62 -4.03 5.17
C MET A 64 5.74 -3.57 4.22
N PHE A 65 5.34 -3.08 3.06
CA PHE A 65 6.19 -2.39 2.11
C PHE A 65 5.67 -0.97 1.96
N ARG A 66 6.58 -0.02 1.88
CA ARG A 66 6.26 1.40 1.77
C ARG A 66 7.09 2.03 0.68
N ASP A 67 6.49 2.96 -0.06
CA ASP A 67 7.19 3.83 -0.97
C ASP A 67 6.50 5.19 -1.08
N GLU A 68 7.26 6.23 -1.41
CA GLU A 68 6.75 7.59 -1.49
C GLU A 68 7.55 8.46 -2.47
N GLY A 69 6.93 9.55 -2.90
CA GLY A 69 7.60 10.58 -3.68
C GLY A 69 7.56 10.38 -5.19
N ALA A 70 8.53 10.95 -5.89
CA ALA A 70 8.53 11.11 -7.34
C ALA A 70 8.62 9.81 -8.16
N GLN A 71 9.03 8.69 -7.52
CA GLN A 71 9.04 7.37 -8.16
C GLN A 71 7.63 6.81 -8.38
N LEU A 72 6.63 7.25 -7.61
CA LEU A 72 5.23 6.84 -7.77
C LEU A 72 4.62 7.54 -8.99
N LYS A 73 4.65 6.88 -10.12
CA LYS A 73 4.12 7.35 -11.41
C LYS A 73 3.30 6.25 -12.07
N ASN A 74 2.57 6.59 -13.12
CA ASN A 74 1.80 5.60 -13.89
C ASN A 74 2.70 4.46 -14.36
N GLY A 75 2.27 3.21 -14.11
CA GLY A 75 3.07 2.02 -14.38
C GLY A 75 4.14 1.70 -13.34
N TYR A 76 4.12 2.38 -12.16
CA TYR A 76 4.99 2.05 -11.04
C TYR A 76 4.86 0.58 -10.63
N ARG A 77 5.97 -0.02 -10.24
CA ARG A 77 6.04 -1.41 -9.76
C ARG A 77 6.84 -1.47 -8.49
N MET A 78 6.26 -2.04 -7.45
CA MET A 78 6.90 -2.30 -6.16
C MET A 78 7.42 -3.73 -6.14
N ALA A 79 8.71 -3.90 -5.89
CA ALA A 79 9.28 -5.22 -5.64
C ALA A 79 8.90 -5.69 -4.24
N VAL A 80 8.33 -6.89 -4.13
CA VAL A 80 7.99 -7.49 -2.84
C VAL A 80 8.84 -8.74 -2.63
N ASP A 81 9.64 -8.70 -1.58
CA ASP A 81 10.49 -9.80 -1.13
C ASP A 81 9.71 -10.59 -0.07
N LEU A 82 9.09 -11.68 -0.51
CA LEU A 82 8.30 -12.60 0.31
C LEU A 82 8.66 -14.03 -0.07
N PRO A 83 8.60 -14.98 0.90
CA PRO A 83 8.81 -16.39 0.60
C PRO A 83 7.70 -16.94 -0.31
N GLU A 84 7.98 -18.09 -0.90
CA GLU A 84 6.98 -18.84 -1.68
C GLU A 84 5.73 -19.10 -0.87
N GLY A 85 4.58 -19.04 -1.55
CA GLY A 85 3.30 -19.27 -0.91
C GLY A 85 2.17 -18.43 -1.49
N LYS A 86 1.01 -18.54 -0.86
CA LYS A 86 -0.18 -17.74 -1.22
C LYS A 86 -0.27 -16.52 -0.33
N TRP A 87 -0.50 -15.38 -0.95
CA TRP A 87 -0.50 -14.09 -0.31
C TRP A 87 -1.76 -13.28 -0.65
N THR A 88 -2.19 -12.48 0.31
CA THR A 88 -3.18 -11.42 0.12
C THR A 88 -2.50 -10.08 0.41
N PHE A 89 -2.70 -9.12 -0.47
CA PHE A 89 -2.17 -7.77 -0.31
C PHE A 89 -3.30 -6.77 -0.08
N LEU A 90 -3.14 -5.92 0.94
CA LEU A 90 -3.92 -4.69 1.10
C LEU A 90 -3.03 -3.50 0.79
N CYS A 91 -3.53 -2.59 -0.02
CA CYS A 91 -2.81 -1.39 -0.43
C CYS A 91 -3.57 -0.16 0.06
N LEU A 92 -2.86 0.72 0.75
CA LEU A 92 -3.32 2.06 1.13
C LEU A 92 -2.46 3.09 0.41
N GLY A 93 -3.09 4.07 -0.22
CA GLY A 93 -2.40 5.14 -0.93
C GLY A 93 -2.94 6.51 -0.58
N GLY A 94 -2.20 7.57 -0.95
CA GLY A 94 -2.60 8.95 -0.74
C GLY A 94 -2.03 9.55 0.55
N LYS A 95 -2.83 10.32 1.29
CA LYS A 95 -2.40 10.93 2.57
C LYS A 95 -2.60 9.98 3.75
N VAL A 96 -1.86 8.88 3.76
CA VAL A 96 -1.97 7.82 4.78
C VAL A 96 -1.72 8.33 6.21
N HIS A 97 -0.97 9.43 6.36
CA HIS A 97 -0.70 10.05 7.68
C HIS A 97 -1.95 10.63 8.38
N ASP A 98 -3.03 10.81 7.64
CA ASP A 98 -4.31 11.26 8.19
C ASP A 98 -5.14 10.10 8.76
N TYR A 99 -4.58 8.89 8.73
CA TYR A 99 -5.26 7.66 9.09
C TYR A 99 -4.39 6.79 9.99
N GLU A 100 -5.03 6.13 10.93
CA GLU A 100 -4.41 5.12 11.78
C GLU A 100 -4.75 3.71 11.29
N VAL A 101 -3.72 2.88 11.18
CA VAL A 101 -3.89 1.45 10.95
C VAL A 101 -3.82 0.71 12.28
N GLY A 102 -4.77 -0.17 12.51
CA GLY A 102 -4.86 -0.91 13.76
C GLY A 102 -5.85 -2.06 13.70
N ILE A 103 -6.33 -2.47 14.88
CA ILE A 103 -7.28 -3.56 15.06
C ILE A 103 -8.44 -3.12 15.94
N PHE A 104 -9.62 -3.73 15.78
CA PHE A 104 -10.63 -3.70 16.82
C PHE A 104 -10.40 -4.84 17.81
N LYS A 105 -10.26 -4.50 19.07
CA LYS A 105 -10.27 -5.52 20.14
C LYS A 105 -11.70 -6.03 20.31
N THR A 106 -11.83 -7.36 20.32
CA THR A 106 -13.09 -8.02 20.65
C THR A 106 -13.43 -7.76 22.11
N GLY A 107 -14.56 -7.12 22.35
CA GLY A 107 -15.07 -6.76 23.67
C GLY A 107 -16.19 -5.72 23.54
N LEU A 108 -16.94 -5.50 24.62
CA LEU A 108 -17.92 -4.43 24.72
C LEU A 108 -17.43 -3.38 25.71
N PRO A 109 -17.30 -2.10 25.29
CA PRO A 109 -17.43 -1.59 23.93
C PRO A 109 -16.24 -1.97 23.02
N GLN A 110 -16.46 -2.07 21.71
CA GLN A 110 -15.38 -2.27 20.73
C GLN A 110 -14.42 -1.07 20.80
N GLN A 111 -13.16 -1.36 21.04
CA GLN A 111 -12.12 -0.33 21.09
C GLN A 111 -11.13 -0.52 19.95
N PHE A 112 -10.87 0.56 19.22
CA PHE A 112 -9.78 0.62 18.26
C PHE A 112 -8.44 0.66 19.01
N SER A 113 -7.51 -0.19 18.60
CA SER A 113 -6.13 -0.18 19.08
C SER A 113 -5.23 0.11 17.90
N SER A 114 -4.52 1.25 17.95
CA SER A 114 -3.54 1.61 16.94
C SER A 114 -2.39 0.60 16.88
N GLY A 115 -1.89 0.37 15.66
CA GLY A 115 -0.80 -0.54 15.37
C GLY A 115 -1.25 -1.97 15.05
N ILE A 116 -0.41 -2.63 14.28
CA ILE A 116 -0.53 -4.04 13.87
C ILE A 116 0.79 -4.76 14.14
N SER A 117 0.71 -6.07 14.42
CA SER A 117 1.89 -6.88 14.77
C SER A 117 2.05 -8.05 13.81
N PRO A 118 3.25 -8.22 13.17
CA PRO A 118 3.53 -9.38 12.34
C PRO A 118 3.37 -10.69 13.13
N GLY A 119 2.77 -11.69 12.51
CA GLY A 119 2.51 -12.99 13.11
C GLY A 119 1.30 -13.05 14.05
N ILE A 120 0.66 -11.92 14.36
CA ILE A 120 -0.46 -11.82 15.31
C ILE A 120 -1.71 -11.24 14.66
N THR A 121 -1.59 -10.08 14.00
CA THR A 121 -2.74 -9.41 13.39
C THR A 121 -3.30 -10.21 12.24
N THR A 122 -4.61 -10.44 12.25
CA THR A 122 -5.29 -11.12 11.15
C THR A 122 -5.88 -10.13 10.15
N LEU A 123 -6.10 -10.58 8.92
CA LEU A 123 -6.77 -9.80 7.88
C LEU A 123 -8.18 -9.36 8.31
N SER A 124 -8.88 -10.20 9.08
CA SER A 124 -10.21 -9.89 9.61
C SER A 124 -10.19 -8.79 10.67
N ASP A 125 -9.09 -8.62 11.38
CA ASP A 125 -8.96 -7.62 12.44
C ASP A 125 -8.38 -6.30 11.93
N PHE A 126 -7.75 -6.31 10.75
CA PHE A 126 -7.13 -5.13 10.16
C PHE A 126 -8.17 -4.03 9.91
N ARG A 127 -7.91 -2.84 10.43
CA ARG A 127 -8.77 -1.65 10.31
C ARG A 127 -7.96 -0.42 10.00
N VAL A 128 -8.61 0.50 9.32
CA VAL A 128 -8.11 1.85 9.05
C VAL A 128 -9.13 2.83 9.63
N LYS A 129 -8.67 3.71 10.50
CA LYS A 129 -9.48 4.76 11.14
C LYS A 129 -8.94 6.12 10.75
N ALA A 130 -9.80 7.05 10.41
CA ALA A 130 -9.39 8.45 10.26
C ALA A 130 -8.96 9.02 11.62
N ASP A 131 -7.80 9.68 11.65
CA ASP A 131 -7.30 10.36 12.84
C ASP A 131 -7.93 11.75 12.96
N PHE A 132 -9.02 11.83 13.70
CA PHE A 132 -9.72 13.08 13.99
C PHE A 132 -9.18 13.78 15.25
N GLU A 133 -8.43 13.08 16.13
CA GLU A 133 -8.08 13.61 17.45
C GLU A 133 -7.08 14.78 17.38
N GLN A 134 -6.28 14.85 16.35
CA GLN A 134 -5.34 15.96 16.15
C GLN A 134 -5.97 17.18 15.43
N LYS A 135 -7.26 17.14 15.07
CA LYS A 135 -7.80 17.98 14.01
C LYS A 135 -9.13 18.66 14.34
N GLU A 136 -9.40 18.93 15.60
CA GLU A 136 -10.58 19.69 16.05
C GLU A 136 -10.62 21.15 15.55
N ASN A 137 -9.61 21.60 14.79
CA ASN A 137 -9.59 22.94 14.24
C ASN A 137 -10.50 23.07 13.01
N LEU A 138 -11.43 23.97 13.07
CA LEU A 138 -12.29 24.43 11.98
C LEU A 138 -11.45 24.68 10.71
N GLY A 139 -11.71 23.91 9.66
CA GLY A 139 -11.04 24.06 8.35
C GLY A 139 -10.09 22.91 7.95
N TYR A 140 -9.90 21.90 8.78
CA TYR A 140 -9.15 20.72 8.39
C TYR A 140 -9.96 19.81 7.45
N SER A 141 -9.36 19.42 6.36
CA SER A 141 -9.90 18.42 5.42
C SER A 141 -9.02 17.17 5.49
N LEU A 142 -9.61 16.01 5.76
CA LEU A 142 -8.93 14.73 5.61
C LEU A 142 -8.35 14.62 4.20
N GLY A 143 -7.13 14.14 4.09
CA GLY A 143 -6.52 13.86 2.81
C GLY A 143 -7.19 12.69 2.09
N GLU A 144 -6.96 12.60 0.80
CA GLU A 144 -7.49 11.51 0.01
C GLU A 144 -6.87 10.18 0.43
N LEU A 145 -7.71 9.16 0.64
CA LEU A 145 -7.32 7.79 0.90
C LEU A 145 -7.75 6.91 -0.27
N PHE A 146 -6.81 6.14 -0.78
CA PHE A 146 -7.03 5.12 -1.80
C PHE A 146 -6.82 3.75 -1.17
N PHE A 147 -7.68 2.80 -1.50
CA PHE A 147 -7.63 1.44 -1.01
C PHE A 147 -7.71 0.45 -2.17
N GLY A 148 -6.92 -0.60 -2.10
CA GLY A 148 -6.98 -1.72 -3.02
C GLY A 148 -6.67 -3.04 -2.32
N ARG A 149 -7.17 -4.13 -2.88
CA ARG A 149 -6.94 -5.48 -2.39
C ARG A 149 -6.65 -6.42 -3.54
N LEU A 150 -5.70 -7.32 -3.33
CA LEU A 150 -5.36 -8.38 -4.26
C LEU A 150 -5.24 -9.69 -3.48
N ASP A 151 -6.15 -10.62 -3.77
CA ASP A 151 -6.27 -11.89 -3.05
C ASP A 151 -5.60 -13.04 -3.80
N SER A 152 -5.18 -14.04 -3.03
CA SER A 152 -4.77 -15.36 -3.53
C SER A 152 -3.64 -15.33 -4.57
N VAL A 153 -2.69 -14.41 -4.39
CA VAL A 153 -1.49 -14.33 -5.22
C VAL A 153 -0.56 -15.47 -4.87
N GLU A 154 -0.15 -16.26 -5.84
CA GLU A 154 0.83 -17.32 -5.65
C GLU A 154 2.22 -16.83 -6.06
N ILE A 155 3.14 -16.80 -5.09
CA ILE A 155 4.55 -16.50 -5.30
C ILE A 155 5.32 -17.82 -5.31
N THR A 156 6.05 -18.09 -6.38
CA THR A 156 6.90 -19.28 -6.55
C THR A 156 8.32 -18.88 -6.87
N ALA A 157 9.31 -19.77 -6.60
CA ALA A 157 10.74 -19.51 -6.85
C ALA A 157 11.03 -19.10 -8.30
N ASP A 158 10.32 -19.72 -9.24
CA ASP A 158 10.55 -19.54 -10.67
C ASP A 158 9.75 -18.37 -11.27
N ASN A 159 8.80 -17.81 -10.52
CA ASN A 159 7.81 -16.89 -11.05
C ASN A 159 7.99 -15.47 -10.51
N GLY A 160 8.87 -14.72 -11.16
CA GLY A 160 8.86 -13.27 -11.04
C GLY A 160 7.60 -12.68 -11.67
N GLY A 161 6.42 -13.00 -11.11
CA GLY A 161 5.12 -12.54 -11.60
C GLY A 161 4.87 -11.05 -11.30
N THR A 162 3.80 -10.54 -11.88
CA THR A 162 3.30 -9.21 -11.56
C THR A 162 1.84 -9.33 -11.13
N GLY A 163 1.52 -8.82 -9.94
CA GLY A 163 0.14 -8.64 -9.48
C GLY A 163 -0.30 -7.20 -9.69
N VAL A 164 -1.51 -7.00 -10.19
CA VAL A 164 -2.10 -5.67 -10.37
C VAL A 164 -3.09 -5.41 -9.25
N ILE A 165 -2.95 -4.27 -8.58
CA ILE A 165 -3.87 -3.82 -7.53
C ILE A 165 -4.61 -2.59 -8.01
N ASP A 166 -5.91 -2.73 -8.24
CA ASP A 166 -6.78 -1.60 -8.56
C ASP A 166 -7.14 -0.85 -7.28
N LEU A 167 -6.79 0.42 -7.25
CA LEU A 167 -7.09 1.31 -6.14
C LEU A 167 -8.42 2.01 -6.39
N MET A 168 -9.22 2.10 -5.34
CA MET A 168 -10.43 2.92 -5.29
C MET A 168 -10.24 4.05 -4.30
N LYS A 169 -10.72 5.23 -4.65
CA LYS A 169 -10.75 6.36 -3.73
C LYS A 169 -11.84 6.15 -2.69
N ASN A 170 -11.45 6.09 -1.43
CA ASN A 170 -12.33 5.79 -0.30
C ASN A 170 -12.80 7.05 0.46
N THR A 171 -12.44 8.23 -0.03
CA THR A 171 -12.82 9.50 0.57
C THR A 171 -13.57 10.36 -0.43
N ASN A 172 -14.66 10.99 0.04
CA ASN A 172 -15.42 11.95 -0.75
C ASN A 172 -15.35 13.32 -0.06
N LYS A 173 -15.21 14.38 -0.86
CA LYS A 173 -15.32 15.76 -0.38
C LYS A 173 -16.74 16.26 -0.67
N ILE A 174 -17.45 16.65 0.40
CA ILE A 174 -18.75 17.31 0.29
C ILE A 174 -18.55 18.78 0.65
N GLU A 175 -18.88 19.68 -0.28
CA GLU A 175 -18.87 21.11 -0.05
C GLU A 175 -20.32 21.60 0.04
N VAL A 176 -20.70 22.14 1.20
CA VAL A 176 -22.03 22.71 1.40
C VAL A 176 -21.91 24.23 1.48
N ARG A 177 -22.53 24.92 0.54
CA ARG A 177 -22.57 26.39 0.52
C ARG A 177 -23.95 26.86 0.97
N VAL A 178 -24.00 27.47 2.13
CA VAL A 178 -25.23 28.07 2.66
C VAL A 178 -25.27 29.56 2.28
N LYS A 179 -26.36 30.00 1.63
CA LYS A 179 -26.57 31.40 1.27
C LYS A 179 -27.63 31.99 2.18
N GLY A 180 -27.50 33.29 2.49
CA GLY A 180 -28.52 34.03 3.23
C GLY A 180 -28.49 33.80 4.75
N ILE A 181 -27.37 33.38 5.31
CA ILE A 181 -27.20 33.31 6.77
C ILE A 181 -27.13 34.74 7.32
N VAL A 182 -27.96 35.04 8.32
CA VAL A 182 -27.88 36.29 9.06
C VAL A 182 -26.69 36.25 10.01
N ASP A 183 -26.00 37.39 10.19
CA ASP A 183 -24.88 37.50 11.11
C ASP A 183 -25.23 36.96 12.51
N GLY A 184 -24.33 36.10 13.06
CA GLY A 184 -24.53 35.44 14.34
C GLY A 184 -25.25 34.09 14.28
N SER A 185 -25.65 33.62 13.10
CA SER A 185 -26.23 32.28 12.91
C SER A 185 -25.11 31.24 12.67
N SER A 186 -25.33 30.01 13.13
CA SER A 186 -24.45 28.86 12.83
C SER A 186 -25.19 27.78 12.04
N ALA A 187 -24.50 27.14 11.11
CA ALA A 187 -24.98 25.97 10.40
C ALA A 187 -24.21 24.72 10.87
N ARG A 188 -24.95 23.66 11.17
CA ARG A 188 -24.38 22.37 11.56
C ARG A 188 -24.78 21.30 10.53
N ILE A 189 -23.81 20.57 10.05
CA ILE A 189 -24.04 19.38 9.21
C ILE A 189 -23.91 18.17 10.12
N THR A 190 -24.96 17.36 10.19
CA THR A 190 -24.95 16.07 10.90
C THR A 190 -25.19 14.96 9.91
N SER A 191 -24.42 13.86 9.99
CA SER A 191 -24.75 12.62 9.28
C SER A 191 -25.40 11.65 10.26
N ASP A 192 -26.50 11.04 9.85
CA ASP A 192 -27.30 10.18 10.74
C ASP A 192 -26.62 8.82 11.04
N ASN A 193 -25.57 8.42 10.36
CA ASN A 193 -25.04 7.07 10.50
C ASN A 193 -23.52 6.97 10.74
N GLY A 194 -22.77 8.03 10.86
CA GLY A 194 -21.35 7.99 11.27
C GLY A 194 -20.47 6.90 10.60
N GLN A 195 -21.00 6.18 9.63
CA GLN A 195 -20.32 5.15 8.86
C GLN A 195 -20.06 5.68 7.46
N ILE A 196 -18.80 5.97 7.20
CA ILE A 196 -18.26 6.11 5.87
C ILE A 196 -17.58 4.79 5.52
#